data_8cb02c732c3a3c03cb9e768394f1b854
#
_entry.id   8cb02c732c3a3c03cb9e768394f1b854
#
_cell.length_a   1.000
_cell.length_b   1.000
_cell.length_c   1.000
_cell.angle_alpha   90.00
_cell.angle_beta   90.00
_cell.angle_gamma   90.00
#
_symmetry.space_group_name_H-M   'P 1'
#
loop_
_entity.id
_entity.type
_entity.pdbx_description
1 polymer ?
#
loop_
_entity_poly.entity_id
_entity_poly.type
_entity_poly.pdbx_seq_one_letter_code
_entity_poly.pdbx_strand_id
1 'polypeptide(L)'
;MPTIRNILTVVSDAATGRATLDTAFRAARQLNCHVDALHVRSDPAAALPLVGEAMSGAMVDEMMGVAEREAATRASKTRAVYEEMLAIHKVPQSQGPARPEEGFSATWLEDAGIEEQVVALRACRADLVVLARPTGGNETAALMTLNSALMQSGRPVLAAPPVREGLAHDAPFARIAVFWNGSSEATRAVAAALPFFLAAEQVTVLRVEEEEWFAPTDDLEAYLTRHGVRTMVSKVLPREGRTGRSLLFAAGELDADMMVMGAYTRSKLRQLILGSVTGYVMEQAILPVLLCH
;
A
#
# COMPACT_ATOMS: atom_id res chain seq x y z
N MET A 1 20.40 -2.56 10.36
CA MET A 1 19.49 -3.01 9.30
C MET A 1 18.32 -2.05 9.26
N PRO A 2 17.77 -1.70 8.10
CA PRO A 2 16.53 -0.92 8.07
C PRO A 2 15.44 -1.73 8.76
N THR A 3 14.85 -1.15 9.80
CA THR A 3 13.77 -1.79 10.57
C THR A 3 12.52 -0.96 10.38
N ILE A 4 11.44 -1.59 9.96
CA ILE A 4 10.12 -0.96 9.93
C ILE A 4 9.62 -0.96 11.38
N ARG A 5 9.37 0.22 11.95
CA ARG A 5 8.88 0.42 13.31
C ARG A 5 7.50 1.02 13.36
N ASN A 6 7.15 1.81 12.35
CA ASN A 6 5.86 2.46 12.23
C ASN A 6 5.26 2.27 10.83
N ILE A 7 4.05 1.73 10.76
CA ILE A 7 3.24 1.61 9.56
C ILE A 7 2.11 2.62 9.63
N LEU A 8 2.01 3.49 8.63
CA LEU A 8 0.81 4.30 8.42
C LEU A 8 -0.17 3.53 7.54
N THR A 9 -1.37 3.27 8.02
CA THR A 9 -2.45 2.72 7.17
C THR A 9 -3.60 3.71 7.05
N VAL A 10 -4.16 3.84 5.85
CA VAL A 10 -5.24 4.79 5.58
C VAL A 10 -6.57 4.05 5.46
N VAL A 11 -7.55 4.49 6.24
CA VAL A 11 -8.90 3.93 6.29
C VAL A 11 -9.86 4.96 5.70
N SER A 12 -9.92 5.06 4.37
CA SER A 12 -10.71 6.06 3.66
C SER A 12 -12.22 5.81 3.78
N ASP A 13 -12.63 4.55 3.72
CA ASP A 13 -14.02 4.11 3.86
C ASP A 13 -14.12 2.71 4.48
N ALA A 14 -15.34 2.29 4.84
CA ALA A 14 -15.58 1.00 5.46
C ALA A 14 -15.44 -0.19 4.49
N ALA A 15 -15.62 0.02 3.19
CA ALA A 15 -15.58 -1.06 2.20
C ALA A 15 -14.15 -1.54 1.96
N THR A 16 -13.22 -0.58 1.81
CA THR A 16 -11.79 -0.87 1.57
C THR A 16 -10.99 -0.99 2.87
N GLY A 17 -11.48 -0.40 3.97
CA GLY A 17 -10.80 -0.33 5.27
C GLY A 17 -10.46 -1.69 5.86
N ARG A 18 -11.32 -2.70 5.69
CA ARG A 18 -11.04 -4.08 6.16
C ARG A 18 -9.79 -4.65 5.50
N ALA A 19 -9.69 -4.54 4.18
CA ALA A 19 -8.55 -5.05 3.41
C ALA A 19 -7.25 -4.34 3.77
N THR A 20 -7.33 -3.03 3.95
CA THR A 20 -6.18 -2.19 4.29
C THR A 20 -5.67 -2.50 5.69
N LEU A 21 -6.58 -2.59 6.67
CA LEU A 21 -6.26 -2.96 8.06
C LEU A 21 -5.76 -4.40 8.17
N ASP A 22 -6.37 -5.37 7.47
CA ASP A 22 -5.88 -6.75 7.44
C ASP A 22 -4.43 -6.82 6.96
N THR A 23 -4.14 -6.17 5.82
CA THR A 23 -2.78 -6.13 5.26
C THR A 23 -1.80 -5.44 6.21
N ALA A 24 -2.18 -4.30 6.83
CA ALA A 24 -1.35 -3.56 7.76
C ALA A 24 -1.05 -4.35 9.04
N PHE A 25 -2.07 -5.00 9.62
CA PHE A 25 -1.90 -5.77 10.86
C PHE A 25 -1.10 -7.06 10.65
N ARG A 26 -1.25 -7.72 9.50
CA ARG A 26 -0.40 -8.86 9.13
C ARG A 26 1.06 -8.43 8.99
N ALA A 27 1.31 -7.33 8.27
CA ALA A 27 2.66 -6.77 8.13
C ALA A 27 3.27 -6.38 9.49
N ALA A 28 2.50 -5.67 10.30
CA ALA A 28 2.95 -5.21 11.61
C ALA A 28 3.21 -6.36 12.58
N ARG A 29 2.39 -7.40 12.57
CA ARG A 29 2.59 -8.62 13.37
C ARG A 29 3.89 -9.32 12.98
N GLN A 30 4.11 -9.52 11.67
CA GLN A 30 5.32 -10.19 11.16
C GLN A 30 6.59 -9.41 11.50
N LEU A 31 6.52 -8.07 11.46
CA LEU A 31 7.67 -7.19 11.71
C LEU A 31 7.77 -6.70 13.18
N ASN A 32 6.80 -7.07 14.01
CA ASN A 32 6.67 -6.62 15.41
C ASN A 32 6.77 -5.10 15.54
N CYS A 33 5.88 -4.37 14.85
CA CYS A 33 5.88 -2.92 14.79
C CYS A 33 4.50 -2.30 15.03
N HIS A 34 4.47 -0.97 15.18
CA HIS A 34 3.26 -0.20 15.43
C HIS A 34 2.51 0.17 14.14
N VAL A 35 1.17 0.31 14.24
CA VAL A 35 0.29 0.78 13.16
C VAL A 35 -0.45 2.04 13.59
N ASP A 36 -0.20 3.12 12.87
CA ASP A 36 -1.03 4.33 12.89
C ASP A 36 -2.15 4.17 11.85
N ALA A 37 -3.38 3.94 12.30
CA ALA A 37 -4.56 3.85 11.44
C ALA A 37 -5.20 5.23 11.29
N LEU A 38 -5.01 5.84 10.15
CA LEU A 38 -5.45 7.20 9.82
C LEU A 38 -6.77 7.20 9.05
N HIS A 39 -7.74 7.96 9.56
CA HIS A 39 -8.91 8.39 8.79
C HIS A 39 -8.83 9.90 8.53
N VAL A 40 -9.02 10.31 7.29
CA VAL A 40 -9.08 11.73 6.91
C VAL A 40 -10.52 12.10 6.62
N ARG A 41 -11.09 12.97 7.48
CA ARG A 41 -12.42 13.52 7.23
C ARG A 41 -12.34 14.57 6.12
N SER A 42 -13.18 14.42 5.11
CA SER A 42 -13.29 15.42 4.05
C SER A 42 -13.69 16.77 4.66
N ASP A 43 -13.03 17.84 4.22
CA ASP A 43 -13.44 19.21 4.58
C ASP A 43 -14.77 19.52 3.86
N PRO A 44 -15.84 19.84 4.58
CA PRO A 44 -17.12 20.21 3.96
C PRO A 44 -16.99 21.39 3.00
N ALA A 45 -16.09 22.33 3.27
CA ALA A 45 -15.84 23.47 2.40
C ALA A 45 -15.23 23.08 1.05
N ALA A 46 -14.43 21.98 1.01
CA ALA A 46 -13.86 21.46 -0.22
C ALA A 46 -14.89 20.74 -1.11
N ALA A 47 -16.02 20.34 -0.54
CA ALA A 47 -17.13 19.73 -1.27
C ALA A 47 -18.04 20.75 -1.98
N LEU A 48 -17.88 22.04 -1.66
CA LEU A 48 -18.64 23.10 -2.35
C LEU A 48 -18.11 23.22 -3.78
N PRO A 49 -18.98 23.08 -4.80
CA PRO A 49 -18.57 23.38 -6.16
C PRO A 49 -18.04 24.82 -6.22
N LEU A 50 -17.03 25.09 -7.05
CA LEU A 50 -16.66 26.43 -7.48
C LEU A 50 -17.82 26.99 -8.34
N VAL A 51 -19.00 27.10 -7.74
CA VAL A 51 -20.19 27.63 -8.40
C VAL A 51 -20.13 29.12 -8.24
N GLY A 52 -19.98 29.80 -9.38
CA GLY A 52 -20.04 31.25 -9.42
C GLY A 52 -21.34 31.79 -8.78
N GLU A 53 -21.43 33.08 -8.61
CA GLU A 53 -22.34 33.99 -7.90
C GLU A 53 -23.87 33.64 -7.81
N ALA A 54 -24.29 32.42 -8.18
CA ALA A 54 -25.71 32.06 -8.31
C ALA A 54 -26.31 31.25 -7.13
N MET A 55 -25.50 30.87 -6.10
CA MET A 55 -26.03 30.14 -4.95
C MET A 55 -26.40 31.09 -3.81
N SER A 56 -27.62 30.91 -3.23
CA SER A 56 -27.98 31.62 -2.02
C SER A 56 -27.23 31.08 -0.80
N GLY A 57 -26.94 31.93 0.21
CA GLY A 57 -26.30 31.52 1.45
C GLY A 57 -27.00 30.32 2.11
N ALA A 58 -28.34 30.28 2.07
CA ALA A 58 -29.10 29.15 2.63
C ALA A 58 -28.83 27.81 1.91
N MET A 59 -28.62 27.81 0.59
CA MET A 59 -28.26 26.60 -0.14
C MET A 59 -26.85 26.14 0.20
N VAL A 60 -25.91 27.08 0.40
CA VAL A 60 -24.55 26.76 0.83
C VAL A 60 -24.58 26.13 2.21
N ASP A 61 -25.31 26.70 3.16
CA ASP A 61 -25.46 26.18 4.53
C ASP A 61 -26.10 24.78 4.54
N GLU A 62 -27.11 24.55 3.71
CA GLU A 62 -27.73 23.23 3.60
C GLU A 62 -26.76 22.18 3.02
N MET A 63 -26.02 22.51 1.97
CA MET A 63 -25.01 21.62 1.37
C MET A 63 -23.88 21.32 2.35
N MET A 64 -23.39 22.31 3.08
CA MET A 64 -22.39 22.11 4.12
C MET A 64 -22.90 21.18 5.22
N GLY A 65 -24.14 21.38 5.69
CA GLY A 65 -24.74 20.53 6.70
C GLY A 65 -24.94 19.07 6.23
N VAL A 66 -25.20 18.85 4.93
CA VAL A 66 -25.24 17.49 4.34
C VAL A 66 -23.84 16.89 4.34
N ALA A 67 -22.84 17.61 3.83
CA ALA A 67 -21.47 17.14 3.74
C ALA A 67 -20.87 16.80 5.12
N GLU A 68 -21.15 17.62 6.14
CA GLU A 68 -20.76 17.35 7.53
C GLU A 68 -21.35 16.05 8.07
N ARG A 69 -22.67 15.84 7.87
CA ARG A 69 -23.34 14.60 8.31
C ARG A 69 -22.80 13.36 7.59
N GLU A 70 -22.51 13.46 6.30
CA GLU A 70 -21.90 12.38 5.53
C GLU A 70 -20.48 12.08 6.01
N ALA A 71 -19.66 13.10 6.25
CA ALA A 71 -18.31 12.95 6.79
C ALA A 71 -18.33 12.30 8.19
N ALA A 72 -19.22 12.75 9.09
CA ALA A 72 -19.38 12.15 10.41
C ALA A 72 -19.84 10.68 10.35
N THR A 73 -20.79 10.38 9.46
CA THR A 73 -21.28 9.01 9.24
C THR A 73 -20.16 8.12 8.72
N ARG A 74 -19.35 8.61 7.78
CA ARG A 74 -18.19 7.87 7.24
C ARG A 74 -17.15 7.62 8.33
N ALA A 75 -16.80 8.64 9.10
CA ALA A 75 -15.86 8.52 10.22
C ALA A 75 -16.32 7.49 11.26
N SER A 76 -17.62 7.48 11.63
CA SER A 76 -18.16 6.48 12.54
C SER A 76 -18.08 5.05 11.98
N LYS A 77 -18.39 4.86 10.68
CA LYS A 77 -18.32 3.55 10.04
C LYS A 77 -16.88 3.04 9.93
N THR A 78 -15.93 3.91 9.57
CA THR A 78 -14.51 3.53 9.47
C THR A 78 -13.93 3.21 10.84
N ARG A 79 -14.31 3.95 11.87
CA ARG A 79 -13.93 3.67 13.25
C ARG A 79 -14.44 2.30 13.73
N ALA A 80 -15.71 1.97 13.44
CA ALA A 80 -16.27 0.68 13.76
C ALA A 80 -15.53 -0.48 13.06
N VAL A 81 -15.14 -0.31 11.79
CA VAL A 81 -14.30 -1.29 11.08
C VAL A 81 -12.95 -1.44 11.75
N TYR A 82 -12.30 -0.35 12.15
CA TYR A 82 -11.02 -0.43 12.87
C TYR A 82 -11.15 -1.23 14.18
N GLU A 83 -12.17 -0.95 15.00
CA GLU A 83 -12.41 -1.66 16.25
C GLU A 83 -12.70 -3.15 16.04
N GLU A 84 -13.48 -3.49 15.02
CA GLU A 84 -13.72 -4.85 14.61
C GLU A 84 -12.41 -5.56 14.21
N MET A 85 -11.57 -4.91 13.40
CA MET A 85 -10.30 -5.49 12.94
C MET A 85 -9.28 -5.62 14.07
N LEU A 86 -9.27 -4.70 15.06
CA LEU A 86 -8.48 -4.88 16.28
C LEU A 86 -8.85 -6.17 17.01
N ALA A 87 -10.16 -6.44 17.15
CA ALA A 87 -10.64 -7.65 17.84
C ALA A 87 -10.28 -8.92 17.06
N ILE A 88 -10.49 -8.94 15.75
CA ILE A 88 -10.18 -10.08 14.86
C ILE A 88 -8.67 -10.42 14.93
N HIS A 89 -7.83 -9.41 14.79
CA HIS A 89 -6.36 -9.58 14.80
C HIS A 89 -5.77 -9.62 16.22
N LYS A 90 -6.57 -9.42 17.27
CA LYS A 90 -6.11 -9.34 18.68
C LYS A 90 -4.97 -8.33 18.84
N VAL A 91 -5.14 -7.14 18.28
CA VAL A 91 -4.12 -6.06 18.29
C VAL A 91 -4.22 -5.29 19.59
N PRO A 92 -3.15 -5.15 20.40
CA PRO A 92 -3.13 -4.23 21.52
C PRO A 92 -3.31 -2.79 21.04
N GLN A 93 -4.25 -2.06 21.65
CA GLN A 93 -4.44 -0.64 21.36
C GLN A 93 -3.53 0.21 22.24
N SER A 94 -2.71 1.06 21.61
CA SER A 94 -1.92 2.06 22.34
C SER A 94 -2.74 3.33 22.59
N GLN A 95 -2.57 3.96 23.77
CA GLN A 95 -3.27 5.19 24.15
C GLN A 95 -2.43 6.46 23.95
N GLY A 96 -1.32 6.37 23.22
CA GLY A 96 -0.42 7.49 22.96
C GLY A 96 0.64 7.13 21.94
N PRO A 97 1.69 7.95 21.80
CA PRO A 97 2.80 7.59 20.94
C PRO A 97 3.38 6.24 21.35
N ALA A 98 3.29 5.27 20.45
CA ALA A 98 3.79 3.92 20.72
C ALA A 98 5.29 3.95 21.05
N ARG A 99 5.70 3.16 22.03
CA ARG A 99 7.10 3.03 22.42
C ARG A 99 7.71 1.83 21.71
N PRO A 100 9.03 1.82 21.43
CA PRO A 100 9.68 0.71 20.76
C PRO A 100 9.47 -0.65 21.42
N GLU A 101 9.31 -0.68 22.74
CA GLU A 101 9.07 -1.87 23.55
C GLU A 101 7.63 -2.43 23.45
N GLU A 102 6.67 -1.64 22.96
CA GLU A 102 5.27 -2.09 22.79
C GLU A 102 5.11 -3.09 21.64
N GLY A 103 6.03 -3.05 20.67
CA GLY A 103 6.00 -3.98 19.54
C GLY A 103 4.74 -3.86 18.70
N PHE A 104 4.09 -4.99 18.42
CA PHE A 104 2.86 -5.03 17.63
C PHE A 104 1.70 -4.38 18.40
N SER A 105 1.28 -3.22 17.94
CA SER A 105 0.22 -2.40 18.54
C SER A 105 -0.39 -1.48 17.49
N ALA A 106 -1.52 -0.83 17.80
CA ALA A 106 -2.15 0.12 16.89
C ALA A 106 -2.75 1.33 17.61
N THR A 107 -2.77 2.47 16.91
CA THR A 107 -3.43 3.71 17.32
C THR A 107 -4.34 4.19 16.19
N TRP A 108 -5.52 4.74 16.56
CA TRP A 108 -6.39 5.42 15.63
C TRP A 108 -6.09 6.91 15.60
N LEU A 109 -5.94 7.43 14.40
CA LEU A 109 -5.71 8.85 14.12
C LEU A 109 -6.85 9.39 13.25
N GLU A 110 -7.28 10.63 13.55
CA GLU A 110 -8.20 11.37 12.72
C GLU A 110 -7.58 12.72 12.35
N ASP A 111 -7.62 13.04 11.08
CA ASP A 111 -7.29 14.36 10.53
C ASP A 111 -8.47 14.87 9.70
N ALA A 112 -8.44 16.14 9.33
CA ALA A 112 -9.40 16.74 8.41
C ALA A 112 -8.67 17.41 7.25
N GLY A 113 -9.23 17.35 6.03
CA GLY A 113 -8.65 17.99 4.86
C GLY A 113 -8.79 17.16 3.59
N ILE A 114 -7.88 17.41 2.66
CA ILE A 114 -7.77 16.68 1.39
C ILE A 114 -6.91 15.44 1.65
N GLU A 115 -7.49 14.24 1.49
CA GLU A 115 -6.87 12.97 1.91
C GLU A 115 -5.47 12.78 1.34
N GLU A 116 -5.26 12.96 0.04
CA GLU A 116 -3.96 12.74 -0.58
C GLU A 116 -2.87 13.68 -0.05
N GLN A 117 -3.23 14.91 0.36
CA GLN A 117 -2.28 15.88 0.94
C GLN A 117 -1.92 15.49 2.39
N VAL A 118 -2.93 15.17 3.19
CA VAL A 118 -2.73 14.74 4.59
C VAL A 118 -1.92 13.45 4.63
N VAL A 119 -2.24 12.48 3.77
CA VAL A 119 -1.52 11.20 3.68
C VAL A 119 -0.06 11.41 3.28
N ALA A 120 0.23 12.24 2.28
CA ALA A 120 1.60 12.54 1.87
C ALA A 120 2.43 13.10 3.03
N LEU A 121 1.87 14.04 3.79
CA LEU A 121 2.54 14.66 4.95
C LEU A 121 2.76 13.67 6.11
N ARG A 122 1.75 12.84 6.41
CA ARG A 122 1.83 11.83 7.48
C ARG A 122 2.81 10.71 7.09
N ALA A 123 2.78 10.28 5.84
CA ALA A 123 3.64 9.23 5.30
C ALA A 123 5.14 9.54 5.43
N CYS A 124 5.56 10.81 5.36
CA CYS A 124 6.96 11.19 5.57
C CYS A 124 7.53 10.72 6.93
N ARG A 125 6.67 10.48 7.92
CA ARG A 125 7.03 10.08 9.29
C ARG A 125 6.74 8.61 9.58
N ALA A 126 6.32 7.84 8.58
CA ALA A 126 6.18 6.39 8.65
C ALA A 126 7.36 5.70 7.96
N ASP A 127 7.56 4.42 8.23
CA ASP A 127 8.55 3.60 7.54
C ASP A 127 7.93 2.87 6.35
N LEU A 128 6.64 2.56 6.43
CA LEU A 128 5.84 1.91 5.41
C LEU A 128 4.44 2.52 5.40
N VAL A 129 3.86 2.72 4.23
CA VAL A 129 2.47 3.17 4.08
C VAL A 129 1.65 2.03 3.52
N VAL A 130 0.48 1.73 4.13
CA VAL A 130 -0.47 0.73 3.62
C VAL A 130 -1.72 1.44 3.15
N LEU A 131 -2.06 1.25 1.88
CA LEU A 131 -3.20 1.89 1.22
C LEU A 131 -4.08 0.85 0.53
N ALA A 132 -5.37 1.13 0.46
CA ALA A 132 -6.25 0.37 -0.40
C ALA A 132 -5.80 0.48 -1.87
N ARG A 133 -5.87 -0.62 -2.58
CA ARG A 133 -5.67 -0.62 -4.02
C ARG A 133 -6.85 0.07 -4.72
N PRO A 134 -6.60 0.91 -5.74
CA PRO A 134 -7.68 1.48 -6.54
C PRO A 134 -8.53 0.37 -7.17
N THR A 135 -9.81 0.30 -6.84
CA THR A 135 -10.77 -0.66 -7.40
C THR A 135 -12.11 0.01 -7.54
N GLY A 136 -12.80 -0.10 -8.69
CA GLY A 136 -14.19 0.36 -8.96
C GLY A 136 -14.68 1.54 -8.12
N GLY A 137 -15.68 2.29 -8.46
CA GLY A 137 -16.33 3.33 -7.65
C GLY A 137 -15.50 4.49 -7.03
N ASN A 138 -14.35 4.19 -6.40
CA ASN A 138 -13.41 5.15 -5.78
C ASN A 138 -12.03 5.18 -6.45
N GLU A 139 -11.91 4.65 -7.67
CA GLU A 139 -10.64 4.42 -8.33
C GLU A 139 -9.79 5.70 -8.44
N THR A 140 -10.39 6.83 -8.83
CA THR A 140 -9.66 8.10 -9.00
C THR A 140 -9.10 8.63 -7.67
N ALA A 141 -9.89 8.68 -6.60
CA ALA A 141 -9.45 9.18 -5.30
C ALA A 141 -8.37 8.27 -4.70
N ALA A 142 -8.58 6.95 -4.72
CA ALA A 142 -7.59 5.98 -4.24
C ALA A 142 -6.28 6.05 -5.04
N LEU A 143 -6.36 6.28 -6.36
CA LEU A 143 -5.19 6.47 -7.21
C LEU A 143 -4.45 7.78 -6.89
N MET A 144 -5.17 8.87 -6.60
CA MET A 144 -4.56 10.15 -6.19
C MET A 144 -3.81 9.99 -4.86
N THR A 145 -4.43 9.35 -3.87
CA THR A 145 -3.80 9.08 -2.57
C THR A 145 -2.57 8.18 -2.71
N LEU A 146 -2.66 7.09 -3.51
CA LEU A 146 -1.53 6.21 -3.81
C LEU A 146 -0.37 6.96 -4.47
N ASN A 147 -0.68 7.77 -5.49
CA ASN A 147 0.33 8.55 -6.20
C ASN A 147 1.00 9.58 -5.30
N SER A 148 0.23 10.31 -4.49
CA SER A 148 0.77 11.27 -3.54
C SER A 148 1.67 10.59 -2.50
N ALA A 149 1.27 9.45 -1.95
CA ALA A 149 2.10 8.69 -1.03
C ALA A 149 3.41 8.24 -1.70
N LEU A 150 3.36 7.63 -2.89
CA LEU A 150 4.55 7.15 -3.60
C LEU A 150 5.52 8.27 -4.00
N MET A 151 4.99 9.42 -4.49
CA MET A 151 5.79 10.46 -5.10
C MET A 151 6.30 11.51 -4.11
N GLN A 152 5.57 11.75 -3.02
CA GLN A 152 5.85 12.88 -2.13
C GLN A 152 6.39 12.45 -0.76
N SER A 153 6.16 11.21 -0.32
CA SER A 153 6.62 10.78 1.00
C SER A 153 8.05 10.23 1.01
N GLY A 154 8.55 9.73 -0.11
CA GLY A 154 9.80 8.97 -0.18
C GLY A 154 9.75 7.62 0.56
N ARG A 155 8.56 7.11 0.85
CA ARG A 155 8.35 5.85 1.58
C ARG A 155 7.80 4.74 0.69
N PRO A 156 8.12 3.48 0.98
CA PRO A 156 7.49 2.36 0.32
C PRO A 156 5.99 2.34 0.60
N VAL A 157 5.21 1.92 -0.39
CA VAL A 157 3.75 1.76 -0.26
C VAL A 157 3.40 0.30 -0.48
N LEU A 158 2.69 -0.29 0.47
CA LEU A 158 2.09 -1.62 0.34
C LEU A 158 0.61 -1.45 -0.04
N ALA A 159 0.30 -1.73 -1.29
CA ALA A 159 -1.06 -1.66 -1.81
C ALA A 159 -1.83 -2.93 -1.40
N ALA A 160 -2.86 -2.74 -0.57
CA ALA A 160 -3.69 -3.83 -0.06
C ALA A 160 -4.68 -4.30 -1.14
N PRO A 161 -4.77 -5.60 -1.43
CA PRO A 161 -5.79 -6.16 -2.32
C PRO A 161 -7.17 -6.13 -1.64
N PRO A 162 -8.27 -6.36 -2.37
CA PRO A 162 -9.55 -6.68 -1.73
C PRO A 162 -9.40 -7.87 -0.76
N VAL A 163 -10.25 -7.89 0.27
CA VAL A 163 -10.24 -8.99 1.26
C VAL A 163 -10.33 -10.35 0.55
N ARG A 164 -9.44 -11.23 0.91
CA ARG A 164 -9.40 -12.60 0.40
C ARG A 164 -10.11 -13.52 1.40
N GLU A 165 -11.22 -14.11 1.00
CA GLU A 165 -11.93 -15.10 1.83
C GLU A 165 -11.04 -16.32 2.09
N GLY A 166 -11.12 -16.86 3.32
CA GLY A 166 -10.40 -18.08 3.71
C GLY A 166 -8.92 -17.90 4.05
N LEU A 167 -8.37 -16.69 3.96
CA LEU A 167 -7.01 -16.42 4.44
C LEU A 167 -7.03 -16.21 5.96
N ALA A 168 -6.14 -16.87 6.69
CA ALA A 168 -5.99 -16.62 8.12
C ALA A 168 -5.47 -15.20 8.38
N HIS A 169 -6.09 -14.50 9.34
CA HIS A 169 -5.74 -13.11 9.67
C HIS A 169 -4.33 -12.94 10.25
N ASP A 170 -3.70 -14.02 10.68
CA ASP A 170 -2.33 -14.04 11.18
C ASP A 170 -1.33 -14.65 10.18
N ALA A 171 -1.79 -15.00 8.97
CA ALA A 171 -0.93 -15.59 7.95
C ALA A 171 0.21 -14.65 7.59
N PRO A 172 1.49 -15.09 7.69
CA PRO A 172 2.64 -14.26 7.33
C PRO A 172 2.74 -14.10 5.81
N PHE A 173 3.54 -13.14 5.38
CA PHE A 173 4.05 -13.08 4.01
C PHE A 173 5.25 -14.02 3.89
N ALA A 174 4.97 -15.31 3.71
CA ALA A 174 5.96 -16.36 3.73
C ALA A 174 6.66 -16.53 2.36
N ARG A 175 5.93 -16.36 1.26
CA ARG A 175 6.43 -16.50 -0.11
C ARG A 175 6.32 -15.18 -0.85
N ILE A 176 7.47 -14.59 -1.18
CA ILE A 176 7.54 -13.25 -1.76
C ILE A 176 8.08 -13.33 -3.18
N ALA A 177 7.32 -12.78 -4.14
CA ALA A 177 7.75 -12.64 -5.53
C ALA A 177 8.30 -11.23 -5.78
N VAL A 178 9.54 -11.13 -6.27
CA VAL A 178 10.21 -9.86 -6.58
C VAL A 178 10.26 -9.66 -8.09
N PHE A 179 9.61 -8.62 -8.59
CA PHE A 179 9.67 -8.24 -9.99
C PHE A 179 10.88 -7.36 -10.24
N TRP A 180 11.91 -7.94 -10.84
CA TRP A 180 13.19 -7.29 -11.03
C TRP A 180 13.44 -6.91 -12.48
N ASN A 181 13.74 -5.62 -12.72
CA ASN A 181 14.15 -5.08 -14.02
C ASN A 181 15.42 -4.20 -13.93
N GLY A 182 16.13 -4.22 -12.82
CA GLY A 182 17.36 -3.44 -12.63
C GLY A 182 17.18 -1.93 -12.53
N SER A 183 15.94 -1.43 -12.50
CA SER A 183 15.68 0.01 -12.36
C SER A 183 15.98 0.52 -10.95
N SER A 184 16.14 1.84 -10.81
CA SER A 184 16.32 2.51 -9.52
C SER A 184 15.12 2.29 -8.59
N GLU A 185 13.91 2.24 -9.15
CA GLU A 185 12.66 1.99 -8.44
C GLU A 185 12.60 0.55 -7.91
N ALA A 186 12.99 -0.43 -8.74
CA ALA A 186 13.10 -1.83 -8.31
C ALA A 186 14.18 -2.00 -7.22
N THR A 187 15.32 -1.31 -7.35
CA THR A 187 16.38 -1.32 -6.34
C THR A 187 15.87 -0.77 -5.00
N ARG A 188 15.12 0.35 -5.02
CA ARG A 188 14.52 0.91 -3.79
C ARG A 188 13.48 -0.04 -3.20
N ALA A 189 12.65 -0.68 -4.03
CA ALA A 189 11.64 -1.63 -3.58
C ALA A 189 12.28 -2.85 -2.89
N VAL A 190 13.34 -3.40 -3.47
CA VAL A 190 14.12 -4.50 -2.87
C VAL A 190 14.71 -4.08 -1.52
N ALA A 191 15.34 -2.90 -1.45
CA ALA A 191 15.93 -2.41 -0.20
C ALA A 191 14.87 -2.18 0.90
N ALA A 192 13.71 -1.65 0.54
CA ALA A 192 12.59 -1.42 1.47
C ALA A 192 11.95 -2.74 1.95
N ALA A 193 11.96 -3.77 1.10
CA ALA A 193 11.38 -5.08 1.42
C ALA A 193 12.30 -6.01 2.23
N LEU A 194 13.58 -5.65 2.46
CA LEU A 194 14.52 -6.49 3.22
C LEU A 194 13.97 -7.01 4.56
N PRO A 195 13.25 -6.23 5.40
CA PRO A 195 12.67 -6.76 6.63
C PRO A 195 11.69 -7.90 6.40
N PHE A 196 10.89 -7.83 5.33
CA PHE A 196 9.99 -8.90 4.94
C PHE A 196 10.74 -10.12 4.40
N PHE A 197 11.77 -9.91 3.58
CA PHE A 197 12.58 -11.00 3.03
C PHE A 197 13.27 -11.82 4.11
N LEU A 198 13.74 -11.16 5.18
CA LEU A 198 14.40 -11.84 6.31
C LEU A 198 13.41 -12.66 7.15
N ALA A 199 12.14 -12.32 7.13
CA ALA A 199 11.07 -13.03 7.83
C ALA A 199 10.34 -14.05 6.94
N ALA A 200 10.62 -14.06 5.63
CA ALA A 200 9.99 -14.95 4.66
C ALA A 200 10.64 -16.34 4.65
N GLU A 201 9.84 -17.34 4.29
CA GLU A 201 10.32 -18.70 4.02
C GLU A 201 11.03 -18.80 2.66
N GLN A 202 10.49 -18.05 1.67
CA GLN A 202 10.97 -18.08 0.30
C GLN A 202 10.88 -16.70 -0.36
N VAL A 203 11.95 -16.31 -1.03
CA VAL A 203 11.98 -15.11 -1.89
C VAL A 203 12.36 -15.55 -3.29
N THR A 204 11.50 -15.27 -4.28
CA THR A 204 11.75 -15.62 -5.68
C THR A 204 11.85 -14.36 -6.53
N VAL A 205 12.96 -14.18 -7.20
CA VAL A 205 13.18 -13.10 -8.16
C VAL A 205 12.63 -13.51 -9.51
N LEU A 206 11.63 -12.78 -10.00
CA LEU A 206 11.00 -12.98 -11.31
C LEU A 206 11.61 -12.04 -12.34
N ARG A 207 12.07 -12.58 -13.44
CA ARG A 207 12.65 -11.87 -14.56
C ARG A 207 11.97 -12.31 -15.87
N VAL A 208 11.52 -11.36 -16.67
CA VAL A 208 10.98 -11.62 -18.01
C VAL A 208 12.10 -11.58 -19.07
N GLU A 209 12.20 -12.56 -19.94
CA GLU A 209 13.37 -12.76 -20.83
C GLU A 209 13.55 -11.72 -21.94
N GLU A 210 12.48 -11.00 -22.33
CA GLU A 210 12.51 -10.07 -23.48
C GLU A 210 12.78 -8.61 -23.12
N GLU A 211 12.96 -8.27 -21.83
CA GLU A 211 13.22 -6.89 -21.45
C GLU A 211 14.72 -6.56 -21.47
N GLU A 212 15.08 -5.38 -21.97
CA GLU A 212 16.42 -4.83 -21.80
C GLU A 212 16.70 -4.56 -20.31
N TRP A 213 17.74 -5.16 -19.78
CA TRP A 213 18.07 -5.15 -18.36
C TRP A 213 19.16 -4.13 -18.06
N PHE A 214 18.89 -3.28 -17.04
CA PHE A 214 19.88 -2.32 -16.55
C PHE A 214 20.91 -2.99 -15.63
N ALA A 215 20.60 -4.13 -15.00
CA ALA A 215 21.52 -4.84 -14.12
C ALA A 215 21.31 -6.35 -14.16
N PRO A 216 22.38 -7.16 -14.11
CA PRO A 216 22.30 -8.61 -14.02
C PRO A 216 21.58 -9.09 -12.76
N THR A 217 20.89 -10.22 -12.84
CA THR A 217 20.23 -10.84 -11.67
C THR A 217 21.23 -11.41 -10.68
N ASP A 218 22.40 -11.86 -11.14
CA ASP A 218 23.45 -12.43 -10.30
C ASP A 218 23.93 -11.40 -9.26
N ASP A 219 23.98 -10.13 -9.62
CA ASP A 219 24.33 -9.05 -8.70
C ASP A 219 23.27 -8.87 -7.60
N LEU A 220 21.98 -9.05 -7.95
CA LEU A 220 20.89 -8.99 -6.98
C LEU A 220 20.91 -10.18 -6.03
N GLU A 221 21.16 -11.40 -6.52
CA GLU A 221 21.31 -12.59 -5.68
C GLU A 221 22.48 -12.44 -4.70
N ALA A 222 23.62 -11.95 -5.18
CA ALA A 222 24.78 -11.68 -4.34
C ALA A 222 24.47 -10.60 -3.27
N TYR A 223 23.72 -9.55 -3.65
CA TYR A 223 23.29 -8.52 -2.71
C TYR A 223 22.38 -9.11 -1.62
N LEU A 224 21.34 -9.86 -1.99
CA LEU A 224 20.38 -10.45 -1.06
C LEU A 224 21.06 -11.51 -0.15
N THR A 225 21.97 -12.29 -0.69
CA THR A 225 22.76 -13.26 0.07
C THR A 225 23.61 -12.58 1.16
N ARG A 226 24.23 -11.41 0.86
CA ARG A 226 24.96 -10.62 1.87
C ARG A 226 24.07 -10.10 2.99
N HIS A 227 22.78 -9.91 2.73
CA HIS A 227 21.77 -9.57 3.73
C HIS A 227 21.18 -10.79 4.46
N GLY A 228 21.64 -12.01 4.16
CA GLY A 228 21.14 -13.24 4.78
C GLY A 228 19.84 -13.77 4.19
N VAL A 229 19.40 -13.22 3.05
CA VAL A 229 18.18 -13.65 2.34
C VAL A 229 18.52 -14.77 1.36
N ARG A 230 17.84 -15.90 1.48
CA ARG A 230 17.93 -16.98 0.50
C ARG A 230 16.96 -16.70 -0.63
N THR A 231 17.46 -16.68 -1.85
CA THR A 231 16.67 -16.38 -3.03
C THR A 231 16.69 -17.51 -4.05
N MET A 232 15.63 -17.61 -4.83
CA MET A 232 15.59 -18.34 -6.08
C MET A 232 15.36 -17.35 -7.23
N VAL A 233 15.97 -17.57 -8.37
CA VAL A 233 15.69 -16.80 -9.58
C VAL A 233 14.85 -17.66 -10.53
N SER A 234 13.72 -17.12 -10.98
CA SER A 234 12.86 -17.74 -11.95
C SER A 234 12.79 -16.86 -13.22
N LYS A 235 13.14 -17.44 -14.35
CA LYS A 235 12.95 -16.81 -15.64
C LYS A 235 11.51 -17.00 -16.07
N VAL A 236 10.86 -15.91 -16.40
CA VAL A 236 9.46 -15.87 -16.83
C VAL A 236 9.40 -15.69 -18.34
N LEU A 237 8.75 -16.62 -19.01
CA LEU A 237 8.50 -16.49 -20.44
C LEU A 237 7.38 -15.47 -20.70
N PRO A 238 7.53 -14.59 -21.68
CA PRO A 238 6.50 -13.63 -22.04
C PRO A 238 5.22 -14.34 -22.46
N ARG A 239 4.09 -13.90 -21.90
CA ARG A 239 2.76 -14.38 -22.27
C ARG A 239 2.02 -13.29 -23.03
N GLU A 240 1.70 -13.53 -24.28
CA GLU A 240 0.95 -12.62 -25.15
C GLU A 240 1.59 -11.21 -25.23
N GLY A 241 2.92 -11.09 -25.10
CA GLY A 241 3.64 -9.82 -25.15
C GLY A 241 3.28 -8.86 -23.99
N ARG A 242 2.75 -9.36 -22.86
CA ARG A 242 2.34 -8.56 -21.70
C ARG A 242 3.11 -8.94 -20.45
N THR A 243 4.20 -8.23 -20.18
CA THR A 243 5.07 -8.43 -19.00
C THR A 243 4.28 -8.54 -17.69
N GLY A 244 3.35 -7.62 -17.40
CA GLY A 244 2.57 -7.65 -16.16
C GLY A 244 1.75 -8.93 -15.97
N ARG A 245 1.15 -9.44 -17.05
CA ARG A 245 0.40 -10.70 -17.03
C ARG A 245 1.30 -11.90 -16.76
N SER A 246 2.46 -11.93 -17.41
CA SER A 246 3.44 -13.00 -17.22
C SER A 246 3.94 -13.07 -15.79
N LEU A 247 4.25 -11.92 -15.20
CA LEU A 247 4.71 -11.79 -13.82
C LEU A 247 3.64 -12.21 -12.80
N LEU A 248 2.38 -11.78 -12.98
CA LEU A 248 1.28 -12.18 -12.10
C LEU A 248 1.00 -13.68 -12.19
N PHE A 249 1.04 -14.24 -13.39
CA PHE A 249 0.87 -15.68 -13.55
C PHE A 249 1.99 -16.45 -12.83
N ALA A 250 3.25 -16.05 -13.02
CA ALA A 250 4.38 -16.68 -12.34
C ALA A 250 4.31 -16.54 -10.81
N ALA A 251 3.86 -15.39 -10.28
CA ALA A 251 3.63 -15.20 -8.85
C ALA A 251 2.53 -16.14 -8.32
N GLY A 252 1.48 -16.38 -9.12
CA GLY A 252 0.43 -17.35 -8.81
C GLY A 252 0.93 -18.79 -8.75
N GLU A 253 1.74 -19.22 -9.72
CA GLU A 253 2.36 -20.56 -9.74
C GLU A 253 3.30 -20.81 -8.54
N LEU A 254 3.83 -19.75 -7.95
CA LEU A 254 4.66 -19.79 -6.75
C LEU A 254 3.85 -19.73 -5.46
N ASP A 255 2.52 -19.62 -5.54
CA ASP A 255 1.65 -19.32 -4.40
C ASP A 255 2.15 -18.12 -3.58
N ALA A 256 2.60 -17.07 -4.24
CA ALA A 256 3.15 -15.90 -3.55
C ALA A 256 2.11 -15.22 -2.66
N ASP A 257 2.54 -14.80 -1.47
CA ASP A 257 1.71 -14.09 -0.48
C ASP A 257 1.85 -12.56 -0.60
N MET A 258 2.94 -12.09 -1.22
CA MET A 258 3.25 -10.68 -1.46
C MET A 258 4.08 -10.53 -2.73
N MET A 259 3.91 -9.41 -3.41
CA MET A 259 4.77 -8.99 -4.52
C MET A 259 5.55 -7.75 -4.15
N VAL A 260 6.77 -7.62 -4.72
CA VAL A 260 7.65 -6.46 -4.57
C VAL A 260 8.06 -5.99 -5.96
N MET A 261 7.85 -4.71 -6.28
CA MET A 261 8.24 -4.15 -7.58
C MET A 261 8.50 -2.65 -7.51
N GLY A 262 9.27 -2.13 -8.46
CA GLY A 262 9.36 -0.69 -8.71
C GLY A 262 8.08 -0.15 -9.37
N ALA A 263 7.78 1.11 -9.12
CA ALA A 263 6.67 1.83 -9.73
C ALA A 263 7.16 3.08 -10.47
N TYR A 264 6.50 3.44 -11.58
CA TYR A 264 6.77 4.69 -12.31
C TYR A 264 8.21 4.86 -12.83
N THR A 265 8.65 4.07 -13.78
CA THR A 265 9.92 4.33 -14.49
C THR A 265 9.92 5.71 -15.17
N ARG A 266 11.10 6.34 -15.25
CA ARG A 266 11.39 7.75 -15.64
C ARG A 266 10.61 8.34 -16.81
N SER A 267 10.10 7.54 -17.74
CA SER A 267 9.43 8.04 -18.96
C SER A 267 7.96 8.44 -18.77
N LYS A 268 7.29 8.06 -17.67
CA LYS A 268 5.84 8.27 -17.46
C LYS A 268 5.47 9.18 -16.27
N LEU A 269 6.47 9.73 -15.58
CA LEU A 269 6.32 10.66 -14.46
C LEU A 269 5.47 11.91 -14.78
N ARG A 270 5.51 12.41 -16.02
CA ARG A 270 4.82 13.66 -16.40
C ARG A 270 3.31 13.55 -16.47
N GLN A 271 2.73 12.36 -16.44
CA GLN A 271 1.29 12.15 -16.66
C GLN A 271 0.55 11.53 -15.47
N LEU A 272 1.23 11.24 -14.33
CA LEU A 272 0.65 10.53 -13.16
C LEU A 272 -0.05 9.20 -13.55
N ILE A 273 0.34 8.62 -14.68
CA ILE A 273 -0.22 7.38 -15.20
C ILE A 273 0.69 6.23 -14.77
N LEU A 274 0.13 5.25 -14.08
CA LEU A 274 0.80 3.98 -13.79
C LEU A 274 1.35 3.38 -15.10
N GLY A 275 2.63 3.01 -15.11
CA GLY A 275 3.22 2.31 -16.26
C GLY A 275 2.42 1.05 -16.61
N SER A 276 2.47 0.60 -17.87
CA SER A 276 1.66 -0.53 -18.35
C SER A 276 1.78 -1.80 -17.50
N VAL A 277 2.97 -2.09 -16.95
CA VAL A 277 3.20 -3.23 -16.04
C VAL A 277 2.62 -2.95 -14.67
N THR A 278 2.97 -1.81 -14.05
CA THR A 278 2.46 -1.43 -12.73
C THR A 278 0.94 -1.27 -12.73
N GLY A 279 0.38 -0.60 -13.75
CA GLY A 279 -1.07 -0.44 -13.92
C GLY A 279 -1.78 -1.78 -13.98
N TYR A 280 -1.30 -2.70 -14.83
CA TYR A 280 -1.87 -4.04 -14.96
C TYR A 280 -1.80 -4.83 -13.63
N VAL A 281 -0.65 -4.80 -12.95
CA VAL A 281 -0.48 -5.45 -11.65
C VAL A 281 -1.43 -4.86 -10.62
N MET A 282 -1.54 -3.54 -10.56
CA MET A 282 -2.45 -2.85 -9.62
C MET A 282 -3.91 -3.16 -9.90
N GLU A 283 -4.30 -3.38 -11.15
CA GLU A 283 -5.66 -3.74 -11.52
C GLU A 283 -5.99 -5.20 -11.22
N GLN A 284 -5.06 -6.12 -11.45
CA GLN A 284 -5.32 -7.56 -11.50
C GLN A 284 -4.78 -8.35 -10.31
N ALA A 285 -3.82 -7.82 -9.53
CA ALA A 285 -3.23 -8.57 -8.42
C ALA A 285 -4.25 -8.91 -7.33
N ILE A 286 -4.22 -10.12 -6.81
CA ILE A 286 -5.08 -10.59 -5.70
C ILE A 286 -4.33 -10.66 -4.37
N LEU A 287 -3.09 -10.19 -4.34
CA LEU A 287 -2.23 -10.19 -3.15
C LEU A 287 -1.60 -8.80 -2.97
N PRO A 288 -1.08 -8.49 -1.77
CA PRO A 288 -0.43 -7.21 -1.50
C PRO A 288 0.76 -6.96 -2.40
N VAL A 289 0.92 -5.70 -2.85
CA VAL A 289 2.01 -5.28 -3.73
C VAL A 289 2.80 -4.15 -3.06
N LEU A 290 4.06 -4.40 -2.73
CA LEU A 290 4.98 -3.39 -2.22
C LEU A 290 5.61 -2.64 -3.39
N LEU A 291 5.45 -1.33 -3.37
CA LEU A 291 5.86 -0.41 -4.42
C LEU A 291 6.86 0.62 -3.89
N CYS A 292 7.87 0.96 -4.68
CA CYS A 292 8.72 2.14 -4.48
C CYS A 292 8.89 2.90 -5.79
N HIS A 293 9.04 4.21 -5.63
CA HIS A 293 9.37 5.13 -6.72
C HIS A 293 10.76 5.72 -6.54
#